data_35e1b65fffe03b8abda0d077f6a1f473
#
_entry.id   35e1b65fffe03b8abda0d077f6a1f473
#
_cell.length_a   1.000
_cell.length_b   1.000
_cell.length_c   1.000
_cell.angle_alpha   90.00
_cell.angle_beta   90.00
_cell.angle_gamma   90.00
#
_symmetry.space_group_name_H-M   'P 1'
#
loop_
_entity.id
_entity.type
_entity.pdbx_description
1 polymer ?
#
loop_
_entity_poly.entity_id
_entity_poly.type
_entity_poly.pdbx_seq_one_letter_code
_entity_poly.pdbx_strand_id
1 'polypeptide(L)'
;GYDNAVSGDYSTAVGLFNNVGGNSSHAFGYGNNIAANSSSAVGNGNTISTGADDSFALGNDTSISLANSVALGSNSAATAINSVTGNSSYTKWAGVSDVVGVVSVGSSGATRQIQNVAAGQVSATSTDAVNGSQLYEVAQKAAEQATVSAGDSNVVVTSTTNSSGGTDYEVKLADELEIGTGVKV
;
A
#
# COMPACT_ATOMS: atom_id res chain seq x y z
N GLY A 1 25.67 27.01 -13.23
CA GLY A 1 25.06 27.21 -11.92
C GLY A 1 25.96 28.03 -11.00
N TYR A 2 25.45 28.37 -9.85
CA TYR A 2 26.20 29.14 -8.87
C TYR A 2 26.30 28.32 -7.56
N ASP A 3 27.52 28.24 -7.06
CA ASP A 3 27.84 27.63 -5.75
C ASP A 3 27.36 26.17 -5.58
N ASN A 4 27.47 25.38 -6.66
CA ASN A 4 27.25 23.95 -6.59
C ASN A 4 28.55 23.24 -6.18
N ALA A 5 28.48 22.33 -5.21
CA ALA A 5 29.58 21.46 -4.83
C ALA A 5 29.38 20.07 -5.45
N VAL A 6 30.29 19.62 -6.30
CA VAL A 6 30.25 18.27 -6.90
C VAL A 6 31.58 17.62 -6.63
N SER A 7 31.59 16.59 -5.80
CA SER A 7 32.78 15.80 -5.45
C SER A 7 32.71 14.35 -5.93
N GLY A 8 31.53 13.87 -6.32
CA GLY A 8 31.33 12.53 -6.87
C GLY A 8 31.82 12.42 -8.32
N ASP A 9 32.45 11.30 -8.66
CA ASP A 9 32.88 11.00 -10.04
C ASP A 9 31.66 10.84 -10.95
N TYR A 10 31.74 11.34 -12.20
CA TYR A 10 30.68 11.29 -13.22
C TYR A 10 29.35 11.95 -12.78
N SER A 11 29.43 12.93 -11.87
CA SER A 11 28.27 13.56 -11.25
C SER A 11 28.03 14.97 -11.82
N THR A 12 26.78 15.44 -11.72
CA THR A 12 26.39 16.74 -12.26
C THR A 12 25.49 17.50 -11.30
N ALA A 13 25.69 18.81 -11.19
CA ALA A 13 24.78 19.71 -10.50
C ALA A 13 24.40 20.89 -11.41
N VAL A 14 23.10 21.10 -11.60
CA VAL A 14 22.54 22.21 -12.37
C VAL A 14 21.62 23.02 -11.46
N GLY A 15 21.89 24.33 -11.36
CA GLY A 15 21.13 25.24 -10.49
C GLY A 15 22.01 25.91 -9.46
N LEU A 16 21.54 26.04 -8.21
CA LEU A 16 22.23 26.77 -7.16
C LEU A 16 22.34 25.95 -5.86
N PHE A 17 23.47 26.02 -5.21
CA PHE A 17 23.72 25.46 -3.86
C PHE A 17 23.48 23.95 -3.76
N ASN A 18 23.53 23.20 -4.87
CA ASN A 18 23.42 21.75 -4.79
C ASN A 18 24.75 21.13 -4.33
N ASN A 19 24.66 20.12 -3.48
CA ASN A 19 25.80 19.34 -3.00
C ASN A 19 25.66 17.89 -3.48
N VAL A 20 26.56 17.44 -4.36
CA VAL A 20 26.54 16.08 -4.95
C VAL A 20 27.84 15.38 -4.60
N GLY A 21 27.81 14.57 -3.55
CA GLY A 21 28.94 13.78 -3.05
C GLY A 21 28.98 12.36 -3.60
N GLY A 22 27.85 11.80 -4.01
CA GLY A 22 27.76 10.45 -4.56
C GLY A 22 28.26 10.37 -6.00
N ASN A 23 28.86 9.24 -6.38
CA ASN A 23 29.32 8.98 -7.73
C ASN A 23 28.13 8.70 -8.67
N SER A 24 28.25 9.10 -9.94
CA SER A 24 27.21 8.92 -10.97
C SER A 24 25.85 9.51 -10.53
N SER A 25 25.89 10.63 -9.81
CA SER A 25 24.71 11.23 -9.19
C SER A 25 24.44 12.63 -9.75
N HIS A 26 23.15 13.01 -9.79
CA HIS A 26 22.75 14.22 -10.48
C HIS A 26 21.73 15.06 -9.71
N ALA A 27 21.98 16.37 -9.59
CA ALA A 27 21.07 17.32 -8.98
C ALA A 27 20.62 18.40 -9.97
N PHE A 28 19.31 18.65 -10.01
CA PHE A 28 18.72 19.74 -10.79
C PHE A 28 17.82 20.58 -9.88
N GLY A 29 18.19 21.83 -9.64
CA GLY A 29 17.40 22.77 -8.87
C GLY A 29 18.20 23.54 -7.82
N TYR A 30 17.66 23.63 -6.59
CA TYR A 30 18.24 24.44 -5.54
C TYR A 30 18.44 23.64 -4.26
N GLY A 31 19.64 23.70 -3.68
CA GLY A 31 19.92 23.19 -2.35
C GLY A 31 19.73 21.68 -2.16
N ASN A 32 19.79 20.89 -3.24
CA ASN A 32 19.70 19.43 -3.14
C ASN A 32 21.00 18.85 -2.58
N ASN A 33 20.90 17.88 -1.68
CA ASN A 33 22.02 17.19 -1.06
C ASN A 33 21.97 15.68 -1.41
N ILE A 34 22.88 15.21 -2.24
CA ILE A 34 22.95 13.82 -2.68
C ILE A 34 24.27 13.23 -2.24
N ALA A 35 24.23 12.39 -1.19
CA ALA A 35 25.40 11.67 -0.68
C ALA A 35 25.47 10.21 -1.18
N ALA A 36 24.35 9.71 -1.76
CA ALA A 36 24.22 8.37 -2.32
C ALA A 36 24.76 8.30 -3.74
N ASN A 37 25.22 7.11 -4.16
CA ASN A 37 25.69 6.85 -5.52
C ASN A 37 24.51 6.54 -6.47
N SER A 38 24.73 6.72 -7.78
CA SER A 38 23.75 6.39 -8.83
C SER A 38 22.37 7.00 -8.57
N SER A 39 22.32 8.15 -7.95
CA SER A 39 21.09 8.75 -7.45
C SER A 39 20.84 10.13 -8.04
N SER A 40 19.58 10.53 -8.12
CA SER A 40 19.24 11.82 -8.71
C SER A 40 18.15 12.55 -7.93
N ALA A 41 18.26 13.89 -7.89
CA ALA A 41 17.25 14.75 -7.29
C ALA A 41 16.86 15.89 -8.23
N VAL A 42 15.55 16.12 -8.36
CA VAL A 42 14.98 17.23 -9.14
C VAL A 42 14.03 18.03 -8.26
N GLY A 43 14.31 19.31 -8.10
CA GLY A 43 13.53 20.22 -7.25
C GLY A 43 14.41 20.98 -6.24
N ASN A 44 13.87 21.29 -5.07
CA ASN A 44 14.57 22.09 -4.08
C ASN A 44 14.68 21.35 -2.75
N GLY A 45 15.82 21.46 -2.07
CA GLY A 45 16.00 20.97 -0.70
C GLY A 45 15.93 19.46 -0.54
N ASN A 46 16.00 18.69 -1.62
CA ASN A 46 15.89 17.24 -1.54
C ASN A 46 17.16 16.62 -0.94
N THR A 47 17.01 15.59 -0.13
CA THR A 47 18.11 14.88 0.51
C THR A 47 18.06 13.40 0.15
N ILE A 48 19.16 12.88 -0.41
CA ILE A 48 19.39 11.44 -0.60
C ILE A 48 20.64 11.08 0.21
N SER A 49 20.42 10.32 1.28
CA SER A 49 21.44 10.05 2.29
C SER A 49 22.46 9.03 1.82
N THR A 50 23.63 8.98 2.45
CA THR A 50 24.64 7.94 2.21
C THR A 50 24.02 6.55 2.39
N GLY A 51 24.28 5.64 1.44
CA GLY A 51 23.73 4.28 1.43
C GLY A 51 22.31 4.15 0.85
N ALA A 52 21.67 5.26 0.47
CA ALA A 52 20.42 5.25 -0.28
C ALA A 52 20.68 5.23 -1.79
N ASP A 53 21.59 4.37 -2.22
CA ASP A 53 22.04 4.25 -3.61
C ASP A 53 20.87 3.86 -4.54
N ASP A 54 21.02 4.14 -5.85
CA ASP A 54 20.05 3.84 -6.89
C ASP A 54 18.65 4.45 -6.63
N SER A 55 18.62 5.68 -6.09
CA SER A 55 17.38 6.33 -5.66
C SER A 55 17.08 7.62 -6.44
N PHE A 56 15.78 7.98 -6.49
CA PHE A 56 15.32 9.16 -7.21
C PHE A 56 14.35 10.02 -6.40
N ALA A 57 14.69 11.30 -6.25
CA ALA A 57 13.88 12.30 -5.58
C ALA A 57 13.29 13.30 -6.59
N LEU A 58 11.98 13.46 -6.62
CA LEU A 58 11.29 14.45 -7.44
C LEU A 58 10.30 15.25 -6.59
N GLY A 59 10.66 16.46 -6.26
CA GLY A 59 9.83 17.35 -5.44
C GLY A 59 10.65 18.40 -4.71
N ASN A 60 10.09 18.91 -3.63
CA ASN A 60 10.80 19.80 -2.73
C ASN A 60 10.83 19.18 -1.33
N ASP A 61 11.95 19.34 -0.63
CA ASP A 61 12.14 18.84 0.73
C ASP A 61 11.83 17.34 0.88
N THR A 62 12.17 16.56 -0.15
CA THR A 62 12.05 15.08 -0.09
C THR A 62 13.21 14.50 0.70
N SER A 63 13.01 13.33 1.30
CA SER A 63 14.03 12.62 2.07
C SER A 63 14.07 11.14 1.70
N ILE A 64 15.23 10.65 1.26
CA ILE A 64 15.45 9.23 0.97
C ILE A 64 16.63 8.74 1.80
N SER A 65 16.40 7.70 2.60
CA SER A 65 17.42 6.99 3.37
C SER A 65 17.44 5.48 3.12
N LEU A 66 16.62 5.02 2.16
CA LEU A 66 16.52 3.64 1.72
C LEU A 66 16.97 3.52 0.27
N ALA A 67 17.85 2.58 -0.03
CA ALA A 67 18.31 2.31 -1.40
C ALA A 67 17.17 1.83 -2.32
N ASN A 68 17.36 1.94 -3.64
CA ASN A 68 16.41 1.51 -4.67
C ASN A 68 15.01 2.15 -4.49
N SER A 69 14.96 3.40 -4.05
CA SER A 69 13.70 4.03 -3.66
C SER A 69 13.42 5.31 -4.43
N VAL A 70 12.13 5.64 -4.53
CA VAL A 70 11.66 6.88 -5.16
C VAL A 70 10.85 7.69 -4.16
N ALA A 71 11.15 8.97 -4.01
CA ALA A 71 10.31 9.94 -3.31
C ALA A 71 9.68 10.89 -4.34
N LEU A 72 8.35 10.86 -4.46
CA LEU A 72 7.61 11.59 -5.48
C LEU A 72 6.64 12.61 -4.83
N GLY A 73 6.88 13.88 -5.08
CA GLY A 73 6.12 15.00 -4.54
C GLY A 73 6.77 15.62 -3.29
N SER A 74 6.47 16.90 -3.05
CA SER A 74 7.07 17.66 -1.94
C SER A 74 6.83 17.01 -0.58
N ASN A 75 7.84 17.03 0.28
CA ASN A 75 7.83 16.39 1.61
C ASN A 75 7.64 14.87 1.59
N SER A 76 7.82 14.21 0.46
CA SER A 76 7.76 12.74 0.40
C SER A 76 9.01 12.13 1.06
N ALA A 77 8.82 11.04 1.79
CA ALA A 77 9.88 10.36 2.52
C ALA A 77 9.92 8.86 2.22
N ALA A 78 11.06 8.37 1.77
CA ALA A 78 11.33 6.95 1.52
C ALA A 78 12.42 6.47 2.47
N THR A 79 12.02 6.02 3.68
CA THR A 79 12.94 5.79 4.80
C THR A 79 13.01 4.35 5.28
N ALA A 80 11.99 3.56 5.01
CA ALA A 80 11.94 2.15 5.43
C ALA A 80 10.98 1.34 4.57
N ILE A 81 11.28 0.06 4.43
CA ILE A 81 10.32 -0.94 3.97
C ILE A 81 9.45 -1.32 5.17
N ASN A 82 8.16 -1.09 5.07
CA ASN A 82 7.23 -1.51 6.11
C ASN A 82 7.09 -3.04 6.09
N SER A 83 7.31 -3.67 7.24
CA SER A 83 7.02 -5.09 7.38
C SER A 83 5.53 -5.34 7.17
N VAL A 84 5.20 -6.15 6.19
CA VAL A 84 3.84 -6.63 6.01
C VAL A 84 3.64 -7.79 6.98
N THR A 85 3.37 -7.48 8.24
CA THR A 85 2.90 -8.46 9.22
C THR A 85 1.42 -8.67 8.98
N GLY A 86 1.07 -9.49 7.99
CA GLY A 86 -0.29 -9.99 7.86
C GLY A 86 -0.69 -10.75 9.12
N ASN A 87 -1.98 -10.70 9.46
CA ASN A 87 -2.56 -11.65 10.41
C ASN A 87 -2.07 -13.06 10.04
N SER A 88 -1.63 -13.83 11.01
CA SER A 88 -1.02 -15.17 10.84
C SER A 88 -1.82 -16.16 9.97
N SER A 89 -3.06 -15.83 9.64
CA SER A 89 -3.92 -16.58 8.71
C SER A 89 -3.69 -16.27 7.23
N TYR A 90 -2.95 -15.20 6.89
CA TYR A 90 -2.68 -14.76 5.50
C TYR A 90 -1.17 -14.76 5.23
N THR A 91 -0.56 -15.93 5.17
CA THR A 91 0.91 -16.07 5.03
C THR A 91 1.42 -16.10 3.58
N LYS A 92 0.56 -15.90 2.58
CA LYS A 92 0.92 -16.07 1.17
C LYS A 92 0.51 -14.86 0.30
N TRP A 93 0.98 -13.69 0.66
CA TRP A 93 0.83 -12.55 -0.25
C TRP A 93 2.00 -12.50 -1.23
N ALA A 94 1.70 -12.21 -2.51
CA ALA A 94 2.71 -12.07 -3.54
C ALA A 94 3.65 -10.89 -3.24
N GLY A 95 4.93 -11.02 -3.61
CA GLY A 95 5.92 -9.95 -3.55
C GLY A 95 6.43 -9.56 -2.14
N VAL A 96 6.02 -10.23 -1.08
CA VAL A 96 6.40 -9.85 0.30
C VAL A 96 7.89 -10.08 0.59
N SER A 97 8.49 -11.11 0.00
CA SER A 97 9.91 -11.47 0.22
C SER A 97 10.89 -10.68 -0.66
N ASP A 98 10.42 -10.02 -1.70
CA ASP A 98 11.27 -9.51 -2.78
C ASP A 98 11.27 -7.98 -2.85
N VAL A 99 10.86 -7.32 -1.77
CA VAL A 99 10.82 -5.85 -1.71
C VAL A 99 12.24 -5.30 -1.57
N VAL A 100 12.72 -4.63 -2.61
CA VAL A 100 14.08 -4.04 -2.64
C VAL A 100 14.10 -2.55 -2.30
N GLY A 101 12.96 -1.88 -2.37
CA GLY A 101 12.83 -0.43 -2.13
C GLY A 101 11.37 -0.02 -2.10
N VAL A 102 11.10 1.27 -2.02
CA VAL A 102 9.73 1.83 -1.99
C VAL A 102 9.56 2.98 -2.97
N VAL A 103 8.34 3.16 -3.46
CA VAL A 103 7.90 4.41 -4.08
C VAL A 103 7.01 5.14 -3.08
N SER A 104 7.53 6.22 -2.49
CA SER A 104 6.79 7.02 -1.53
C SER A 104 6.21 8.26 -2.22
N VAL A 105 4.92 8.47 -2.06
CA VAL A 105 4.21 9.66 -2.57
C VAL A 105 3.87 10.65 -1.46
N GLY A 106 4.41 10.46 -0.25
CA GLY A 106 4.13 11.32 0.89
C GLY A 106 4.98 10.98 2.11
N SER A 107 4.54 11.46 3.26
CA SER A 107 5.15 11.19 4.56
C SER A 107 4.07 11.13 5.64
N SER A 108 4.46 10.83 6.89
CA SER A 108 3.54 10.89 8.03
C SER A 108 2.94 12.31 8.15
N GLY A 109 1.62 12.40 8.14
CA GLY A 109 0.88 13.67 8.17
C GLY A 109 0.80 14.43 6.83
N ALA A 110 1.43 13.92 5.75
CA ALA A 110 1.40 14.51 4.40
C ALA A 110 1.19 13.45 3.31
N THR A 111 0.10 12.69 3.42
CA THR A 111 -0.26 11.61 2.50
C THR A 111 -0.85 12.15 1.20
N ARG A 112 -0.82 11.35 0.12
CA ARG A 112 -1.42 11.66 -1.19
C ARG A 112 -2.27 10.53 -1.71
N GLN A 113 -3.26 10.86 -2.50
CA GLN A 113 -4.02 9.90 -3.31
C GLN A 113 -3.28 9.64 -4.63
N ILE A 114 -3.32 8.39 -5.09
CA ILE A 114 -2.92 8.03 -6.44
C ILE A 114 -4.22 7.88 -7.24
N GLN A 115 -4.43 8.76 -8.24
CA GLN A 115 -5.64 8.80 -9.06
C GLN A 115 -5.39 8.21 -10.44
N ASN A 116 -6.49 7.85 -11.13
CA ASN A 116 -6.46 7.30 -12.50
C ASN A 116 -5.69 5.97 -12.61
N VAL A 117 -5.68 5.19 -11.54
CA VAL A 117 -5.13 3.85 -11.56
C VAL A 117 -6.10 2.91 -12.28
N ALA A 118 -5.65 2.24 -13.33
CA ALA A 118 -6.43 1.19 -13.99
C ALA A 118 -6.64 0.01 -13.04
N ALA A 119 -7.68 -0.80 -13.34
CA ALA A 119 -7.89 -2.04 -12.58
C ALA A 119 -6.69 -2.98 -12.77
N GLY A 120 -6.14 -3.44 -11.66
CA GLY A 120 -5.04 -4.41 -11.64
C GLY A 120 -5.54 -5.83 -11.86
N GLN A 121 -4.64 -6.72 -12.25
CA GLN A 121 -4.95 -8.15 -12.32
C GLN A 121 -5.24 -8.68 -10.90
N VAL A 122 -6.33 -9.41 -10.74
CA VAL A 122 -6.69 -10.06 -9.48
C VAL A 122 -6.39 -11.55 -9.58
N SER A 123 -5.29 -11.99 -8.99
CA SER A 123 -4.87 -13.39 -8.92
C SER A 123 -4.01 -13.63 -7.67
N ALA A 124 -3.78 -14.90 -7.34
CA ALA A 124 -2.96 -15.27 -6.18
C ALA A 124 -1.48 -14.84 -6.29
N THR A 125 -1.01 -14.51 -7.49
CA THR A 125 0.38 -14.13 -7.77
C THR A 125 0.53 -12.70 -8.26
N SER A 126 -0.58 -11.95 -8.38
CA SER A 126 -0.54 -10.56 -8.84
C SER A 126 0.13 -9.65 -7.82
N THR A 127 0.93 -8.73 -8.34
CA THR A 127 1.52 -7.60 -7.60
C THR A 127 1.03 -6.26 -8.12
N ASP A 128 -0.03 -6.25 -8.94
CA ASP A 128 -0.64 -5.03 -9.45
C ASP A 128 -1.36 -4.24 -8.35
N ALA A 129 -1.38 -2.93 -8.49
CA ALA A 129 -2.20 -2.08 -7.63
C ALA A 129 -3.70 -2.32 -7.90
N VAL A 130 -4.48 -2.38 -6.84
CA VAL A 130 -5.94 -2.50 -6.89
C VAL A 130 -6.57 -1.12 -6.77
N ASN A 131 -7.50 -0.78 -7.67
CA ASN A 131 -8.23 0.48 -7.56
C ASN A 131 -9.54 0.34 -6.76
N GLY A 132 -10.14 1.49 -6.40
CA GLY A 132 -11.33 1.55 -5.56
C GLY A 132 -12.55 0.82 -6.14
N SER A 133 -12.70 0.71 -7.47
CA SER A 133 -13.83 0.01 -8.07
C SER A 133 -13.77 -1.50 -7.87
N GLN A 134 -12.58 -2.08 -7.90
CA GLN A 134 -12.37 -3.51 -7.62
C GLN A 134 -12.72 -3.83 -6.16
N LEU A 135 -12.28 -2.99 -5.22
CA LEU A 135 -12.61 -3.14 -3.80
C LEU A 135 -14.11 -2.95 -3.54
N TYR A 136 -14.75 -1.99 -4.23
CA TYR A 136 -16.19 -1.76 -4.14
C TYR A 136 -16.98 -3.01 -4.53
N GLU A 137 -16.60 -3.66 -5.62
CA GLU A 137 -17.27 -4.89 -6.08
C GLU A 137 -17.14 -6.04 -5.06
N VAL A 138 -15.94 -6.20 -4.46
CA VAL A 138 -15.74 -7.16 -3.37
C VAL A 138 -16.59 -6.82 -2.14
N ALA A 139 -16.69 -5.55 -1.79
CA ALA A 139 -17.53 -5.09 -0.67
C ALA A 139 -19.02 -5.38 -0.92
N GLN A 140 -19.53 -5.19 -2.16
CA GLN A 140 -20.90 -5.54 -2.53
C GLN A 140 -21.13 -7.05 -2.40
N LYS A 141 -20.23 -7.87 -2.89
CA LYS A 141 -20.32 -9.33 -2.77
C LYS A 141 -20.25 -9.80 -1.31
N ALA A 142 -19.44 -9.16 -0.49
CA ALA A 142 -19.38 -9.46 0.94
C ALA A 142 -20.65 -9.05 1.69
N ALA A 143 -21.36 -8.01 1.21
CA ALA A 143 -22.65 -7.59 1.76
C ALA A 143 -23.82 -8.49 1.30
N GLU A 144 -23.67 -9.22 0.20
CA GLU A 144 -24.61 -10.26 -0.23
C GLU A 144 -24.48 -11.47 0.69
N GLN A 145 -24.93 -11.32 1.94
CA GLN A 145 -24.85 -12.40 2.93
C GLN A 145 -25.75 -13.56 2.53
N ALA A 146 -25.27 -14.78 2.77
CA ALA A 146 -26.13 -15.95 2.67
C ALA A 146 -27.33 -15.78 3.61
N THR A 147 -28.53 -15.86 3.07
CA THR A 147 -29.76 -15.86 3.88
C THR A 147 -30.07 -17.27 4.33
N VAL A 148 -30.33 -17.44 5.62
CA VAL A 148 -30.84 -18.71 6.15
C VAL A 148 -32.29 -18.45 6.55
N SER A 149 -33.22 -19.23 6.00
CA SER A 149 -34.64 -19.13 6.33
C SER A 149 -35.20 -20.48 6.72
N ALA A 150 -36.21 -20.49 7.59
CA ALA A 150 -36.96 -21.68 7.89
C ALA A 150 -37.76 -22.12 6.65
N GLY A 151 -37.77 -23.43 6.37
CA GLY A 151 -38.55 -24.00 5.26
C GLY A 151 -40.05 -24.15 5.63
N ASP A 152 -40.34 -24.30 6.95
CA ASP A 152 -41.66 -24.44 7.48
C ASP A 152 -41.71 -23.96 8.96
N SER A 153 -42.85 -24.12 9.62
CA SER A 153 -43.08 -23.74 11.01
C SER A 153 -42.32 -24.59 12.04
N ASN A 154 -41.78 -25.76 11.65
CA ASN A 154 -41.07 -26.66 12.55
C ASN A 154 -39.60 -26.25 12.81
N VAL A 155 -39.08 -25.30 12.03
CA VAL A 155 -37.71 -24.79 12.16
C VAL A 155 -37.75 -23.31 12.52
N VAL A 156 -37.04 -22.96 13.56
CA VAL A 156 -36.84 -21.56 13.96
C VAL A 156 -35.39 -21.16 13.63
N VAL A 157 -35.25 -20.09 12.87
CA VAL A 157 -33.95 -19.49 12.56
C VAL A 157 -33.91 -18.11 13.24
N THR A 158 -32.94 -17.92 14.11
CA THR A 158 -32.64 -16.61 14.71
C THR A 158 -31.26 -16.15 14.28
N SER A 159 -31.04 -14.85 14.16
CA SER A 159 -29.76 -14.29 13.81
C SER A 159 -29.31 -13.25 14.83
N THR A 160 -28.00 -13.25 15.11
CA THR A 160 -27.38 -12.28 16.01
C THR A 160 -26.08 -11.76 15.35
N THR A 161 -25.73 -10.51 15.64
CA THR A 161 -24.43 -9.98 15.19
C THR A 161 -23.34 -10.39 16.18
N ASN A 162 -22.30 -11.07 15.70
CA ASN A 162 -21.16 -11.47 16.52
C ASN A 162 -20.18 -10.31 16.76
N SER A 163 -19.19 -10.55 17.62
CA SER A 163 -18.17 -9.55 18.00
C SER A 163 -17.29 -9.06 16.84
N SER A 164 -17.24 -9.81 15.73
CA SER A 164 -16.50 -9.46 14.51
C SER A 164 -17.36 -8.74 13.46
N GLY A 165 -18.62 -8.45 13.77
CA GLY A 165 -19.58 -7.80 12.86
C GLY A 165 -20.23 -8.75 11.85
N GLY A 166 -19.96 -10.06 11.93
CA GLY A 166 -20.63 -11.10 11.14
C GLY A 166 -21.97 -11.50 11.72
N THR A 167 -22.76 -12.25 10.95
CA THR A 167 -24.06 -12.77 11.38
C THR A 167 -23.93 -14.24 11.78
N ASP A 168 -24.29 -14.56 13.03
CA ASP A 168 -24.43 -15.93 13.50
C ASP A 168 -25.91 -16.33 13.39
N TYR A 169 -26.16 -17.51 12.84
CA TYR A 169 -27.48 -18.08 12.72
C TYR A 169 -27.62 -19.26 13.70
N GLU A 170 -28.60 -19.18 14.60
CA GLU A 170 -29.03 -20.30 15.38
C GLU A 170 -30.22 -20.97 14.70
N VAL A 171 -30.15 -22.27 14.44
CA VAL A 171 -31.20 -23.05 13.83
C VAL A 171 -31.63 -24.11 14.84
N LYS A 172 -32.89 -24.09 15.21
CA LYS A 172 -33.48 -25.04 16.17
C LYS A 172 -34.87 -25.50 15.72
N LEU A 173 -35.35 -26.59 16.28
CA LEU A 173 -36.73 -27.00 16.12
C LEU A 173 -37.65 -26.03 16.90
N ALA A 174 -38.87 -25.84 16.39
CA ALA A 174 -39.90 -25.12 17.10
C ALA A 174 -40.29 -25.87 18.37
N ASP A 175 -40.80 -25.14 19.37
CA ASP A 175 -41.26 -25.74 20.66
C ASP A 175 -42.47 -26.64 20.44
N GLU A 176 -43.29 -26.34 19.41
CA GLU A 176 -44.40 -27.19 18.94
C GLU A 176 -44.12 -27.57 17.48
N LEU A 177 -44.16 -28.88 17.20
CA LEU A 177 -43.96 -29.42 15.87
C LEU A 177 -45.29 -29.75 15.20
N GLU A 178 -45.51 -29.20 14.01
CA GLU A 178 -46.61 -29.60 13.14
C GLU A 178 -46.25 -30.86 12.39
N ILE A 179 -46.82 -32.01 12.78
CA ILE A 179 -46.63 -33.28 12.07
C ILE A 179 -47.73 -33.40 11.01
N GLY A 180 -47.37 -33.21 9.74
CA GLY A 180 -48.32 -33.39 8.62
C GLY A 180 -48.87 -34.82 8.54
N THR A 181 -50.08 -34.96 7.99
CA THR A 181 -50.71 -36.25 7.76
C THR A 181 -49.87 -37.14 6.83
N GLY A 182 -49.33 -38.24 7.37
CA GLY A 182 -48.50 -39.20 6.58
C GLY A 182 -47.09 -39.42 7.14
N VAL A 183 -46.64 -38.71 8.17
CA VAL A 183 -45.37 -38.96 8.85
C VAL A 183 -45.51 -40.17 9.76
N LYS A 184 -44.74 -41.23 9.52
CA LYS A 184 -44.58 -42.36 10.46
C LYS A 184 -43.53 -41.94 11.49
N VAL A 185 -43.91 -41.87 12.70
CA VAL A 185 -43.00 -41.74 13.86
C VAL A 185 -42.44 -43.11 14.21
#